data_d8cdc95730c0c5e87f2aed53fd38859d
#
_entry.id   d8cdc95730c0c5e87f2aed53fd38859d
#
_cell.length_a   1.000
_cell.length_b   1.000
_cell.length_c   1.000
_cell.angle_alpha   90.00
_cell.angle_beta   90.00
_cell.angle_gamma   90.00
#
_symmetry.space_group_name_H-M   'P 1'
#
loop_
_entity.id
_entity.type
_entity.pdbx_description
1 polymer ?
#
loop_
_entity_poly.entity_id
_entity_poly.type
_entity_poly.pdbx_seq_one_letter_code
_entity_poly.pdbx_strand_id
1 'polypeptide(L)'
;MFTVENYNQFVFADVEAMLKARYSTMPGMENTVVVLGSNVSMLTPEQFRSQHMGMRMVVYNLEQLFKGSPWLTNKTLAWLRAADEVWDYDTENLNFLYANGIRASYVPMEYCEALKYTSVYNGPKDIDVLFYGAPTDRRLKILQSWMGMSQHHAVTVIATGISGKLLEHYIHRSKIILNLHAFDKVYRQEQVRIFVPVINGCCVVSESSTRNEFATSIVESSTRNLNSTLKTLLKSGDWEKVGMNAPDAYRIHCDNRFRSGLR
;
A
#
# COMPACT_ATOMS: atom_id res chain seq x y z
N MET A 1 -5.88 13.18 -22.93
CA MET A 1 -5.42 11.79 -22.65
C MET A 1 -4.99 11.73 -21.18
N PHE A 2 -5.37 10.69 -20.43
CA PHE A 2 -4.88 10.41 -19.08
C PHE A 2 -3.70 9.44 -19.16
N THR A 3 -2.59 9.75 -18.49
CA THR A 3 -1.41 8.88 -18.45
C THR A 3 -0.87 8.76 -17.02
N VAL A 4 -0.13 7.70 -16.77
CA VAL A 4 0.60 7.49 -15.51
C VAL A 4 2.06 7.21 -15.86
N GLU A 5 2.96 8.02 -15.33
CA GLU A 5 4.40 7.84 -15.40
C GLU A 5 4.92 7.27 -14.08
N ASN A 6 5.28 6.00 -14.12
CA ASN A 6 5.67 5.25 -12.93
C ASN A 6 7.19 4.98 -12.93
N TYR A 7 7.93 5.70 -12.11
CA TYR A 7 9.38 5.55 -11.97
C TYR A 7 9.79 4.43 -11.01
N ASN A 8 8.83 3.79 -10.34
CA ASN A 8 9.08 2.63 -9.48
C ASN A 8 8.09 1.50 -9.79
N GLN A 9 8.18 0.96 -11.00
CA GLN A 9 7.33 -0.12 -11.52
C GLN A 9 7.30 -1.34 -10.58
N PHE A 10 8.43 -1.58 -9.91
CA PHE A 10 8.55 -2.70 -8.97
C PHE A 10 7.58 -2.59 -7.78
N VAL A 11 7.33 -1.36 -7.29
CA VAL A 11 6.52 -1.12 -6.09
C VAL A 11 5.11 -0.64 -6.43
N PHE A 12 4.95 0.18 -7.48
CA PHE A 12 3.72 0.92 -7.76
C PHE A 12 2.96 0.45 -8.99
N ALA A 13 3.26 -0.74 -9.53
CA ALA A 13 2.53 -1.28 -10.70
C ALA A 13 1.03 -1.42 -10.44
N ASP A 14 0.66 -1.89 -9.25
CA ASP A 14 -0.75 -2.07 -8.87
C ASP A 14 -1.47 -0.72 -8.63
N VAL A 15 -0.75 0.27 -8.11
CA VAL A 15 -1.27 1.65 -7.97
C VAL A 15 -1.49 2.27 -9.34
N GLU A 16 -0.56 2.08 -10.28
CA GLU A 16 -0.72 2.51 -11.67
C GLU A 16 -1.94 1.88 -12.33
N ALA A 17 -2.13 0.57 -12.15
CA ALA A 17 -3.29 -0.15 -12.68
C ALA A 17 -4.61 0.38 -12.08
N MET A 18 -4.66 0.61 -10.76
CA MET A 18 -5.79 1.22 -10.07
C MET A 18 -6.12 2.61 -10.64
N LEU A 19 -5.11 3.47 -10.79
CA LEU A 19 -5.30 4.83 -11.31
C LEU A 19 -5.81 4.81 -12.75
N LYS A 20 -5.25 3.97 -13.61
CA LYS A 20 -5.70 3.82 -15.00
C LYS A 20 -7.15 3.34 -15.07
N ALA A 21 -7.51 2.32 -14.30
CA ALA A 21 -8.87 1.80 -14.28
C ALA A 21 -9.90 2.83 -13.78
N ARG A 22 -9.51 3.70 -12.84
CA ARG A 22 -10.42 4.64 -12.20
C ARG A 22 -10.53 5.98 -12.92
N TYR A 23 -9.40 6.53 -13.36
CA TYR A 23 -9.32 7.92 -13.79
C TYR A 23 -9.22 8.11 -15.31
N SER A 24 -8.92 7.05 -16.10
CA SER A 24 -8.74 7.20 -17.57
C SER A 24 -9.97 7.72 -18.31
N THR A 25 -11.17 7.45 -17.77
CA THR A 25 -12.45 7.89 -18.36
C THR A 25 -13.17 8.93 -17.51
N MET A 26 -12.52 9.39 -16.42
CA MET A 26 -13.16 10.32 -15.47
C MET A 26 -13.13 11.75 -16.05
N PRO A 27 -14.28 12.45 -16.10
CA PRO A 27 -14.32 13.84 -16.54
C PRO A 27 -13.39 14.73 -15.71
N GLY A 28 -12.68 15.64 -16.38
CA GLY A 28 -11.71 16.54 -15.76
C GLY A 28 -10.30 15.96 -15.58
N MET A 29 -10.09 14.69 -15.99
CA MET A 29 -8.78 14.07 -16.01
C MET A 29 -8.13 14.03 -17.39
N GLU A 30 -8.75 14.67 -18.38
CA GLU A 30 -8.17 14.82 -19.71
C GLU A 30 -6.88 15.64 -19.65
N ASN A 31 -5.91 15.29 -20.46
CA ASN A 31 -4.59 15.94 -20.51
C ASN A 31 -3.87 15.97 -19.15
N THR A 32 -4.06 14.91 -18.36
CA THR A 32 -3.41 14.77 -17.06
C THR A 32 -2.37 13.66 -17.12
N VAL A 33 -1.20 13.93 -16.55
CA VAL A 33 -0.17 12.93 -16.27
C VAL A 33 0.02 12.81 -14.76
N VAL A 34 -0.14 11.60 -14.23
CA VAL A 34 0.11 11.28 -12.82
C VAL A 34 1.50 10.67 -12.69
N VAL A 35 2.33 11.24 -11.81
CA VAL A 35 3.70 10.81 -11.56
C VAL A 35 3.76 9.99 -10.27
N LEU A 36 4.22 8.74 -10.38
CA LEU A 36 4.50 7.84 -9.26
C LEU A 36 6.01 7.66 -9.10
N GLY A 37 6.49 7.58 -7.85
CA GLY A 37 7.91 7.35 -7.59
C GLY A 37 8.80 8.52 -7.98
N SER A 38 8.32 9.75 -7.88
CA SER A 38 9.09 10.96 -8.19
C SER A 38 10.42 11.07 -7.43
N ASN A 39 10.49 10.48 -6.24
CA ASN A 39 11.70 10.41 -5.41
C ASN A 39 12.85 9.60 -6.05
N VAL A 40 12.53 8.63 -6.91
CA VAL A 40 13.52 7.80 -7.63
C VAL A 40 13.67 8.15 -9.11
N SER A 41 12.88 9.08 -9.66
CA SER A 41 12.99 9.56 -11.05
C SER A 41 14.40 10.07 -11.35
N MET A 42 14.91 9.84 -12.55
CA MET A 42 16.17 10.41 -13.02
C MET A 42 15.98 11.83 -13.61
N LEU A 43 14.74 12.24 -13.85
CA LEU A 43 14.40 13.56 -14.40
C LEU A 43 14.24 14.59 -13.26
N THR A 44 14.49 15.86 -13.60
CA THR A 44 13.99 16.99 -12.81
C THR A 44 12.53 17.29 -13.21
N PRO A 45 11.78 18.00 -12.35
CA PRO A 45 10.41 18.43 -12.71
C PRO A 45 10.35 19.24 -14.00
N GLU A 46 11.34 20.09 -14.28
CA GLU A 46 11.43 20.92 -15.49
C GLU A 46 11.65 20.07 -16.75
N GLN A 47 12.56 19.10 -16.66
CA GLN A 47 12.79 18.15 -17.76
C GLN A 47 11.53 17.32 -18.04
N PHE A 48 10.83 16.89 -17.00
CA PHE A 48 9.57 16.16 -17.13
C PHE A 48 8.50 17.02 -17.81
N ARG A 49 8.33 18.27 -17.38
CA ARG A 49 7.36 19.19 -17.98
C ARG A 49 7.66 19.47 -19.46
N SER A 50 8.93 19.53 -19.85
CA SER A 50 9.31 19.72 -21.27
C SER A 50 8.91 18.52 -22.15
N GLN A 51 8.85 17.32 -21.58
CA GLN A 51 8.39 16.11 -22.29
C GLN A 51 6.87 15.96 -22.32
N HIS A 52 6.15 16.62 -21.39
CA HIS A 52 4.70 16.54 -21.22
C HIS A 52 4.03 17.91 -21.36
N MET A 53 4.45 18.68 -22.39
CA MET A 53 3.93 20.03 -22.62
C MET A 53 2.40 20.04 -22.78
N GLY A 54 1.74 20.96 -22.08
CA GLY A 54 0.28 21.11 -22.11
C GLY A 54 -0.50 20.11 -21.27
N MET A 55 0.19 19.19 -20.59
CA MET A 55 -0.46 18.28 -19.64
C MET A 55 -0.43 18.83 -18.22
N ARG A 56 -1.51 18.63 -17.47
CA ARG A 56 -1.58 18.85 -16.04
C ARG A 56 -0.74 17.79 -15.33
N MET A 57 0.24 18.21 -14.55
CA MET A 57 1.13 17.33 -13.81
C MET A 57 0.59 17.12 -12.39
N VAL A 58 0.20 15.90 -12.08
CA VAL A 58 -0.18 15.47 -10.72
C VAL A 58 0.96 14.63 -10.17
N VAL A 59 1.51 14.99 -9.01
CA VAL A 59 2.46 14.13 -8.30
C VAL A 59 1.74 13.38 -7.19
N TYR A 60 1.69 12.07 -7.29
CA TYR A 60 1.09 11.23 -6.25
C TYR A 60 2.19 10.69 -5.33
N ASN A 61 2.27 11.29 -4.14
CA ASN A 61 3.19 10.82 -3.12
C ASN A 61 2.66 9.55 -2.45
N LEU A 62 3.50 8.52 -2.42
CA LEU A 62 3.20 7.21 -1.82
C LEU A 62 4.19 6.85 -0.71
N GLU A 63 5.01 7.80 -0.29
CA GLU A 63 6.02 7.63 0.75
C GLU A 63 5.60 8.32 2.04
N GLN A 64 6.07 7.81 3.18
CA GLN A 64 5.76 8.38 4.49
C GLN A 64 6.63 9.62 4.75
N LEU A 65 6.04 10.80 4.75
CA LEU A 65 6.72 12.08 4.96
C LEU A 65 6.60 12.53 6.42
N PHE A 66 7.74 12.60 7.09
CA PHE A 66 7.89 13.12 8.46
C PHE A 66 9.30 13.65 8.67
N LYS A 67 9.52 14.42 9.73
CA LYS A 67 10.87 14.93 10.06
C LYS A 67 11.84 13.76 10.30
N GLY A 68 12.85 13.63 9.44
CA GLY A 68 13.81 12.53 9.46
C GLY A 68 13.44 11.35 8.59
N SER A 69 12.35 11.42 7.82
CA SER A 69 12.04 10.42 6.81
C SER A 69 13.13 10.37 5.74
N PRO A 70 13.61 9.18 5.34
CA PRO A 70 14.56 9.02 4.24
C PRO A 70 14.00 9.48 2.89
N TRP A 71 12.68 9.54 2.77
CA TRP A 71 11.97 9.96 1.56
C TRP A 71 11.79 11.47 1.46
N LEU A 72 12.01 12.20 2.57
CA LEU A 72 11.90 13.65 2.61
C LEU A 72 13.22 14.29 2.16
N THR A 73 13.44 14.29 0.86
CA THR A 73 14.63 14.88 0.24
C THR A 73 14.31 16.21 -0.46
N ASN A 74 15.33 17.00 -0.78
CA ASN A 74 15.17 18.20 -1.60
C ASN A 74 14.56 17.86 -2.97
N LYS A 75 14.90 16.73 -3.54
CA LYS A 75 14.33 16.23 -4.78
C LYS A 75 12.84 15.95 -4.65
N THR A 76 12.40 15.22 -3.62
CA THR A 76 10.99 14.99 -3.34
C THR A 76 10.22 16.30 -3.22
N LEU A 77 10.73 17.24 -2.45
CA LEU A 77 10.11 18.56 -2.27
C LEU A 77 10.06 19.37 -3.58
N ALA A 78 11.08 19.28 -4.42
CA ALA A 78 11.09 19.94 -5.73
C ALA A 78 9.97 19.42 -6.63
N TRP A 79 9.75 18.10 -6.69
CA TRP A 79 8.66 17.50 -7.43
C TRP A 79 7.29 17.92 -6.91
N LEU A 80 7.09 17.86 -5.58
CA LEU A 80 5.82 18.22 -4.96
C LEU A 80 5.47 19.71 -5.16
N ARG A 81 6.48 20.61 -5.14
CA ARG A 81 6.28 22.06 -5.37
C ARG A 81 6.05 22.41 -6.83
N ALA A 82 6.62 21.62 -7.74
CA ALA A 82 6.47 21.85 -9.19
C ALA A 82 5.16 21.29 -9.75
N ALA A 83 4.45 20.44 -9.01
CA ALA A 83 3.19 19.83 -9.43
C ALA A 83 2.07 20.87 -9.56
N ASP A 84 1.17 20.68 -10.53
CA ASP A 84 -0.08 21.45 -10.61
C ASP A 84 -1.05 20.98 -9.50
N GLU A 85 -0.96 19.72 -9.13
CA GLU A 85 -1.68 19.13 -8.01
C GLU A 85 -0.85 18.04 -7.33
N VAL A 86 -0.94 17.93 -6.02
CA VAL A 86 -0.33 16.85 -5.24
C VAL A 86 -1.42 15.96 -4.68
N TRP A 87 -1.28 14.66 -4.91
CA TRP A 87 -2.07 13.64 -4.24
C TRP A 87 -1.25 12.94 -3.17
N ASP A 88 -1.90 12.54 -2.10
CA ASP A 88 -1.27 11.77 -1.04
C ASP A 88 -2.25 10.74 -0.46
N TYR A 89 -1.74 9.57 -0.14
CA TYR A 89 -2.53 8.46 0.38
C TYR A 89 -2.77 8.51 1.89
N ASP A 90 -2.08 9.42 2.60
CA ASP A 90 -2.03 9.42 4.06
C ASP A 90 -2.32 10.82 4.64
N THR A 91 -3.26 10.91 5.57
CA THR A 91 -3.70 12.18 6.15
C THR A 91 -2.63 12.86 7.03
N GLU A 92 -1.74 12.09 7.65
CA GLU A 92 -0.61 12.64 8.40
C GLU A 92 0.41 13.31 7.45
N ASN A 93 0.59 12.73 6.24
CA ASN A 93 1.37 13.37 5.19
C ASN A 93 0.74 14.72 4.76
N LEU A 94 -0.59 14.77 4.61
CA LEU A 94 -1.27 16.02 4.24
C LEU A 94 -0.98 17.12 5.27
N ASN A 95 -1.08 16.80 6.56
CA ASN A 95 -0.76 17.73 7.65
C ASN A 95 0.70 18.21 7.55
N PHE A 96 1.63 17.28 7.30
CA PHE A 96 3.04 17.61 7.12
C PHE A 96 3.27 18.49 5.90
N LEU A 97 2.68 18.17 4.77
CA LEU A 97 2.78 18.95 3.52
C LEU A 97 2.21 20.34 3.67
N TYR A 98 1.04 20.47 4.28
CA TYR A 98 0.40 21.76 4.57
C TYR A 98 1.29 22.66 5.45
N ALA A 99 1.90 22.09 6.50
CA ALA A 99 2.84 22.83 7.36
C ALA A 99 4.12 23.27 6.61
N ASN A 100 4.42 22.66 5.44
CA ASN A 100 5.54 23.03 4.56
C ASN A 100 5.09 23.84 3.33
N GLY A 101 3.88 24.40 3.34
CA GLY A 101 3.34 25.26 2.29
C GLY A 101 2.93 24.51 1.01
N ILE A 102 2.75 23.20 1.07
CA ILE A 102 2.32 22.36 -0.06
C ILE A 102 0.90 21.88 0.21
N ARG A 103 -0.05 22.25 -0.67
CA ARG A 103 -1.41 21.73 -0.62
C ARG A 103 -1.46 20.39 -1.33
N ALA A 104 -2.13 19.42 -0.71
CA ALA A 104 -2.32 18.09 -1.28
C ALA A 104 -3.75 17.59 -1.07
N SER A 105 -4.24 16.81 -2.02
CA SER A 105 -5.53 16.14 -1.94
C SER A 105 -5.35 14.73 -1.39
N TYR A 106 -6.28 14.30 -0.52
CA TYR A 106 -6.29 12.95 0.02
C TYR A 106 -6.81 11.96 -1.03
N VAL A 107 -5.95 11.05 -1.46
CA VAL A 107 -6.29 10.01 -2.44
C VAL A 107 -5.75 8.67 -1.89
N PRO A 108 -6.52 7.97 -1.04
CA PRO A 108 -6.09 6.68 -0.48
C PRO A 108 -6.17 5.57 -1.51
N MET A 109 -5.61 4.40 -1.18
CA MET A 109 -5.86 3.19 -1.97
C MET A 109 -7.34 2.86 -1.95
N GLU A 110 -7.85 2.34 -3.08
CA GLU A 110 -9.26 2.03 -3.24
C GLU A 110 -9.46 0.63 -3.83
N TYR A 111 -10.64 0.07 -3.57
CA TYR A 111 -11.04 -1.18 -4.20
C TYR A 111 -11.12 -1.00 -5.73
N CYS A 112 -10.47 -1.90 -6.44
CA CYS A 112 -10.45 -1.90 -7.90
C CYS A 112 -10.58 -3.33 -8.43
N GLU A 113 -11.64 -3.59 -9.16
CA GLU A 113 -11.92 -4.92 -9.73
C GLU A 113 -10.81 -5.40 -10.69
N ALA A 114 -10.17 -4.46 -11.40
CA ALA A 114 -9.07 -4.75 -12.31
C ALA A 114 -7.81 -5.32 -11.62
N LEU A 115 -7.74 -5.25 -10.28
CA LEU A 115 -6.64 -5.81 -9.49
C LEU A 115 -6.93 -7.22 -8.95
N LYS A 116 -8.08 -7.80 -9.28
CA LYS A 116 -8.32 -9.20 -9.00
C LYS A 116 -7.40 -10.08 -9.84
N TYR A 117 -6.81 -11.04 -9.18
CA TYR A 117 -5.99 -12.03 -9.89
C TYR A 117 -6.84 -12.84 -10.85
N THR A 118 -6.35 -12.99 -12.07
CA THR A 118 -7.01 -13.80 -13.10
C THR A 118 -6.60 -15.26 -13.04
N SER A 119 -5.48 -15.55 -12.36
CA SER A 119 -5.01 -16.93 -12.18
C SER A 119 -5.78 -17.61 -11.06
N VAL A 120 -6.33 -18.79 -11.36
CA VAL A 120 -6.94 -19.65 -10.34
C VAL A 120 -5.83 -20.49 -9.70
N TYR A 121 -5.66 -20.34 -8.38
CA TYR A 121 -4.74 -21.19 -7.62
C TYR A 121 -5.54 -22.26 -6.88
N ASN A 122 -5.33 -23.52 -7.28
CA ASN A 122 -5.99 -24.69 -6.69
C ASN A 122 -5.04 -25.50 -5.75
N GLY A 123 -3.87 -24.96 -5.47
CA GLY A 123 -2.90 -25.61 -4.58
C GLY A 123 -3.20 -25.36 -3.10
N PRO A 124 -2.49 -26.05 -2.20
CA PRO A 124 -2.64 -25.84 -0.75
C PRO A 124 -2.05 -24.50 -0.33
N LYS A 125 -2.63 -23.89 0.71
CA LYS A 125 -2.01 -22.77 1.43
C LYS A 125 -0.95 -23.31 2.39
N ASP A 126 0.25 -23.51 1.89
CA ASP A 126 1.39 -24.12 2.60
C ASP A 126 2.30 -23.09 3.31
N ILE A 127 2.03 -21.81 3.14
CA ILE A 127 2.68 -20.71 3.86
C ILE A 127 1.72 -20.19 4.93
N ASP A 128 2.10 -20.32 6.20
CA ASP A 128 1.24 -19.84 7.29
C ASP A 128 1.27 -18.32 7.41
N VAL A 129 2.45 -17.71 7.31
CA VAL A 129 2.62 -16.26 7.37
C VAL A 129 3.59 -15.79 6.27
N LEU A 130 3.13 -14.89 5.42
CA LEU A 130 3.96 -14.20 4.44
C LEU A 130 4.19 -12.74 4.87
N PHE A 131 5.43 -12.36 5.03
CA PHE A 131 5.85 -10.96 5.03
C PHE A 131 6.57 -10.64 3.73
N TYR A 132 6.23 -9.54 3.08
CA TYR A 132 6.98 -9.03 1.94
C TYR A 132 7.21 -7.52 2.04
N GLY A 133 8.34 -7.09 1.50
CA GLY A 133 8.78 -5.70 1.52
C GLY A 133 10.19 -5.52 2.07
N ALA A 134 10.62 -4.27 2.27
CA ALA A 134 11.96 -3.95 2.76
C ALA A 134 12.20 -4.50 4.18
N PRO A 135 13.29 -5.24 4.42
CA PRO A 135 13.61 -5.85 5.70
C PRO A 135 14.35 -4.83 6.61
N THR A 136 13.60 -3.87 7.17
CA THR A 136 14.20 -2.94 8.16
C THR A 136 14.55 -3.67 9.45
N ASP A 137 15.51 -3.16 10.23
CA ASP A 137 15.92 -3.75 11.51
C ASP A 137 14.73 -3.95 12.46
N ARG A 138 13.80 -2.99 12.47
CA ARG A 138 12.58 -3.08 13.26
C ARG A 138 11.72 -4.28 12.82
N ARG A 139 11.47 -4.42 11.54
CA ARG A 139 10.69 -5.53 10.97
C ARG A 139 11.35 -6.87 11.25
N LEU A 140 12.66 -6.95 11.04
CA LEU A 140 13.42 -8.17 11.29
C LEU A 140 13.35 -8.61 12.76
N LYS A 141 13.45 -7.68 13.72
CA LYS A 141 13.29 -7.99 15.15
C LYS A 141 11.92 -8.58 15.48
N ILE A 142 10.86 -8.04 14.90
CA ILE A 142 9.49 -8.55 15.09
C ILE A 142 9.35 -9.94 14.47
N LEU A 143 9.83 -10.13 13.24
CA LEU A 143 9.79 -11.42 12.56
C LEU A 143 10.61 -12.48 13.28
N GLN A 144 11.80 -12.13 13.79
CA GLN A 144 12.62 -13.03 14.61
C GLN A 144 11.91 -13.42 15.91
N SER A 145 11.23 -12.47 16.58
CA SER A 145 10.41 -12.78 17.76
C SER A 145 9.29 -13.77 17.45
N TRP A 146 8.61 -13.61 16.32
CA TRP A 146 7.58 -14.54 15.84
C TRP A 146 8.17 -15.93 15.57
N MET A 147 9.22 -16.02 14.76
CA MET A 147 9.86 -17.28 14.37
C MET A 147 10.54 -17.99 15.54
N GLY A 148 11.07 -17.25 16.51
CA GLY A 148 11.75 -17.79 17.69
C GLY A 148 10.80 -18.40 18.73
N MET A 149 9.48 -18.27 18.56
CA MET A 149 8.49 -18.92 19.41
C MET A 149 8.37 -20.41 19.04
N SER A 150 9.36 -21.18 19.44
CA SER A 150 9.68 -22.56 19.03
C SER A 150 8.58 -23.63 19.21
N GLN A 151 7.41 -23.28 19.70
CA GLN A 151 6.27 -24.19 19.84
C GLN A 151 5.33 -24.17 18.62
N HIS A 152 5.62 -23.34 17.62
CA HIS A 152 4.79 -23.22 16.42
C HIS A 152 5.61 -23.59 15.20
N HIS A 153 5.33 -24.76 14.64
CA HIS A 153 5.85 -25.19 13.34
C HIS A 153 5.24 -24.38 12.17
N ALA A 154 4.99 -23.07 12.37
CA ALA A 154 4.41 -22.22 11.35
C ALA A 154 5.43 -21.92 10.25
N VAL A 155 5.08 -22.23 9.02
CA VAL A 155 5.88 -21.89 7.84
C VAL A 155 5.78 -20.39 7.60
N THR A 156 6.88 -19.68 7.85
CA THR A 156 6.96 -18.23 7.63
C THR A 156 7.91 -17.91 6.49
N VAL A 157 7.41 -17.17 5.52
CA VAL A 157 8.20 -16.68 4.38
C VAL A 157 8.44 -15.19 4.52
N ILE A 158 9.70 -14.78 4.39
CA ILE A 158 10.11 -13.39 4.30
C ILE A 158 10.58 -13.14 2.87
N ALA A 159 9.75 -12.48 2.08
CA ALA A 159 10.03 -12.22 0.67
C ALA A 159 10.45 -10.77 0.47
N THR A 160 11.66 -10.58 -0.08
CA THR A 160 12.19 -9.27 -0.42
C THR A 160 12.55 -9.24 -1.89
N GLY A 161 12.41 -8.07 -2.53
CA GLY A 161 12.78 -7.93 -3.93
C GLY A 161 11.93 -8.77 -4.90
N ILE A 162 10.67 -9.07 -4.57
CA ILE A 162 9.73 -9.77 -5.44
C ILE A 162 8.52 -8.90 -5.77
N SER A 163 7.97 -9.04 -6.97
CA SER A 163 6.79 -8.32 -7.46
C SER A 163 6.06 -9.12 -8.55
N GLY A 164 4.95 -8.59 -9.03
CA GLY A 164 4.20 -9.17 -10.15
C GLY A 164 3.78 -10.62 -9.90
N LYS A 165 3.89 -11.47 -10.91
CA LYS A 165 3.45 -12.88 -10.85
C LYS A 165 4.14 -13.73 -9.78
N LEU A 166 5.39 -13.41 -9.45
CA LEU A 166 6.08 -14.11 -8.37
C LEU A 166 5.49 -13.77 -7.01
N LEU A 167 5.21 -12.49 -6.75
CA LEU A 167 4.55 -12.07 -5.52
C LEU A 167 3.12 -12.65 -5.43
N GLU A 168 2.35 -12.59 -6.52
CA GLU A 168 1.02 -13.21 -6.64
C GLU A 168 1.07 -14.70 -6.23
N HIS A 169 2.05 -15.45 -6.74
CA HIS A 169 2.23 -16.86 -6.39
C HIS A 169 2.44 -17.08 -4.89
N TYR A 170 3.26 -16.25 -4.23
CA TYR A 170 3.45 -16.34 -2.78
C TYR A 170 2.18 -15.95 -2.00
N ILE A 171 1.47 -14.92 -2.44
CA ILE A 171 0.21 -14.47 -1.83
C ILE A 171 -0.84 -15.59 -1.90
N HIS A 172 -1.00 -16.24 -3.04
CA HIS A 172 -1.94 -17.35 -3.21
C HIS A 172 -1.68 -18.52 -2.25
N ARG A 173 -0.42 -18.82 -1.99
CA ARG A 173 0.01 -19.92 -1.09
C ARG A 173 -0.11 -19.57 0.38
N SER A 174 -0.36 -18.31 0.72
CA SER A 174 -0.29 -17.84 2.10
C SER A 174 -1.65 -17.85 2.77
N LYS A 175 -1.69 -18.25 4.06
CA LYS A 175 -2.86 -18.13 4.93
C LYS A 175 -3.01 -16.71 5.44
N ILE A 176 -1.91 -16.10 5.90
CA ILE A 176 -1.88 -14.74 6.45
C ILE A 176 -0.81 -13.92 5.76
N ILE A 177 -1.18 -12.73 5.33
CA ILE A 177 -0.26 -11.68 4.89
C ILE A 177 0.00 -10.75 6.08
N LEU A 178 1.28 -10.59 6.43
CA LEU A 178 1.67 -9.78 7.57
C LEU A 178 2.18 -8.41 7.13
N ASN A 179 1.55 -7.36 7.63
CA ASN A 179 2.00 -5.98 7.42
C ASN A 179 2.62 -5.40 8.70
N LEU A 180 3.86 -4.92 8.60
CA LEU A 180 4.62 -4.32 9.68
C LEU A 180 5.04 -2.90 9.31
N HIS A 181 4.99 -1.96 10.27
CA HIS A 181 5.51 -0.61 10.06
C HIS A 181 7.03 -0.62 9.82
N ALA A 182 7.49 0.29 8.96
CA ALA A 182 8.90 0.41 8.64
C ALA A 182 9.71 1.09 9.75
N PHE A 183 9.10 2.04 10.45
CA PHE A 183 9.76 2.93 11.41
C PHE A 183 9.17 2.81 12.81
N ASP A 184 10.00 3.05 13.82
CA ASP A 184 9.54 3.21 15.19
C ASP A 184 8.78 4.54 15.34
N LYS A 185 7.69 4.51 16.11
CA LYS A 185 6.85 5.70 16.41
C LYS A 185 6.19 6.35 15.19
N VAL A 186 6.17 5.68 14.05
CA VAL A 186 5.43 6.09 12.85
C VAL A 186 4.40 5.00 12.56
N TYR A 187 3.16 5.24 13.00
CA TYR A 187 2.07 4.26 12.96
C TYR A 187 1.15 4.52 11.76
N ARG A 188 1.74 4.60 10.57
CA ARG A 188 1.02 4.80 9.31
C ARG A 188 0.83 3.50 8.57
N GLN A 189 -0.36 3.32 8.04
CA GLN A 189 -0.70 2.08 7.34
C GLN A 189 -0.01 2.02 5.98
N GLU A 190 0.63 0.90 5.71
CA GLU A 190 1.33 0.62 4.44
C GLU A 190 0.32 0.20 3.35
N GLN A 191 -0.57 1.13 2.96
CA GLN A 191 -1.72 0.85 2.10
C GLN A 191 -1.36 0.13 0.81
N VAL A 192 -0.26 0.54 0.15
CA VAL A 192 0.23 -0.07 -1.11
C VAL A 192 0.52 -1.57 -0.96
N ARG A 193 0.88 -2.03 0.26
CA ARG A 193 1.14 -3.45 0.52
C ARG A 193 -0.14 -4.23 0.85
N ILE A 194 -1.17 -3.55 1.34
CA ILE A 194 -2.36 -4.19 1.92
C ILE A 194 -3.47 -4.36 0.88
N PHE A 195 -3.69 -3.36 0.01
CA PHE A 195 -4.93 -3.28 -0.79
C PHE A 195 -5.10 -4.44 -1.78
N VAL A 196 -4.04 -4.88 -2.47
CA VAL A 196 -4.14 -5.99 -3.42
C VAL A 196 -4.43 -7.33 -2.74
N PRO A 197 -3.73 -7.74 -1.67
CA PRO A 197 -4.11 -8.92 -0.90
C PRO A 197 -5.55 -8.88 -0.39
N VAL A 198 -6.03 -7.75 0.10
CA VAL A 198 -7.42 -7.58 0.56
C VAL A 198 -8.41 -7.78 -0.58
N ILE A 199 -8.18 -7.16 -1.75
CA ILE A 199 -9.01 -7.32 -2.95
C ILE A 199 -9.08 -8.79 -3.39
N ASN A 200 -8.01 -9.56 -3.15
CA ASN A 200 -7.90 -10.95 -3.55
C ASN A 200 -8.24 -11.97 -2.44
N GLY A 201 -8.95 -11.53 -1.42
CA GLY A 201 -9.51 -12.44 -0.41
C GLY A 201 -8.46 -13.03 0.54
N CYS A 202 -7.37 -12.32 0.80
CA CYS A 202 -6.36 -12.76 1.74
C CYS A 202 -6.64 -12.21 3.14
N CYS A 203 -6.38 -13.03 4.16
CA CYS A 203 -6.33 -12.54 5.53
C CYS A 203 -5.09 -11.67 5.71
N VAL A 204 -5.28 -10.37 5.93
CA VAL A 204 -4.19 -9.45 6.25
C VAL A 204 -4.21 -9.16 7.75
N VAL A 205 -3.07 -9.40 8.41
CA VAL A 205 -2.81 -8.96 9.79
C VAL A 205 -1.83 -7.80 9.74
N SER A 206 -2.24 -6.65 10.23
CA SER A 206 -1.44 -5.42 10.23
C SER A 206 -1.15 -4.96 11.65
N GLU A 207 0.04 -4.42 11.88
CA GLU A 207 0.23 -3.59 13.07
C GLU A 207 -0.79 -2.45 13.08
N SER A 208 -1.32 -2.13 14.27
CA SER A 208 -2.30 -1.05 14.45
C SER A 208 -1.72 0.29 14.01
N SER A 209 -2.51 1.04 13.26
CA SER A 209 -2.14 2.33 12.69
C SER A 209 -2.94 3.46 13.35
N THR A 210 -2.48 4.69 13.23
CA THR A 210 -3.21 5.88 13.70
C THR A 210 -4.60 5.97 13.05
N ARG A 211 -4.67 5.56 11.79
CA ARG A 211 -5.91 5.46 11.04
C ARG A 211 -5.95 4.15 10.25
N ASN A 212 -7.05 3.43 10.32
CA ASN A 212 -7.28 2.22 9.54
C ASN A 212 -8.10 2.55 8.30
N GLU A 213 -7.45 2.51 7.13
CA GLU A 213 -8.08 2.78 5.83
C GLU A 213 -8.77 1.56 5.21
N PHE A 214 -8.71 0.41 5.88
CA PHE A 214 -9.31 -0.85 5.43
C PHE A 214 -10.47 -1.32 6.30
N ALA A 215 -10.81 -0.56 7.34
CA ALA A 215 -11.89 -0.89 8.29
C ALA A 215 -11.82 -2.35 8.77
N THR A 216 -12.89 -3.13 8.58
CA THR A 216 -12.98 -4.54 9.00
C THR A 216 -12.40 -5.53 7.98
N SER A 217 -11.79 -5.05 6.90
CA SER A 217 -11.20 -5.90 5.85
C SER A 217 -9.86 -6.51 6.26
N ILE A 218 -9.28 -6.01 7.35
CA ILE A 218 -8.02 -6.50 7.93
C ILE A 218 -8.16 -6.72 9.42
N VAL A 219 -7.23 -7.48 9.98
CA VAL A 219 -7.08 -7.63 11.44
C VAL A 219 -5.96 -6.73 11.91
N GLU A 220 -6.28 -5.73 12.73
CA GLU A 220 -5.26 -4.90 13.37
C GLU A 220 -4.82 -5.50 14.71
N SER A 221 -3.54 -5.44 14.97
CA SER A 221 -2.95 -5.90 16.22
C SER A 221 -1.81 -4.98 16.67
N SER A 222 -1.75 -4.67 17.95
CA SER A 222 -0.57 -4.00 18.50
C SER A 222 0.66 -4.90 18.37
N THR A 223 1.85 -4.31 18.24
CA THR A 223 3.12 -5.07 18.19
C THR A 223 3.24 -6.07 19.34
N ARG A 224 2.76 -5.71 20.54
CA ARG A 224 2.77 -6.59 21.73
C ARG A 224 1.91 -7.84 21.53
N ASN A 225 0.75 -7.72 20.90
CA ASN A 225 -0.23 -8.79 20.75
C ASN A 225 -0.09 -9.54 19.41
N LEU A 226 0.78 -9.07 18.51
CA LEU A 226 0.89 -9.59 17.15
C LEU A 226 1.08 -11.11 17.13
N ASN A 227 2.01 -11.61 17.92
CA ASN A 227 2.32 -13.03 17.98
C ASN A 227 1.11 -13.87 18.47
N SER A 228 0.37 -13.37 19.45
CA SER A 228 -0.86 -14.06 19.94
C SER A 228 -1.97 -14.00 18.90
N THR A 229 -2.12 -12.89 18.19
CA THR A 229 -3.10 -12.74 17.11
C THR A 229 -2.84 -13.73 15.97
N LEU A 230 -1.61 -13.79 15.48
CA LEU A 230 -1.22 -14.74 14.42
C LEU A 230 -1.47 -16.19 14.85
N LYS A 231 -1.06 -16.55 16.08
CA LYS A 231 -1.25 -17.88 16.65
C LYS A 231 -2.73 -18.25 16.74
N THR A 232 -3.57 -17.34 17.22
CA THR A 232 -5.00 -17.58 17.36
C THR A 232 -5.63 -17.84 16.03
N LEU A 233 -5.40 -16.97 15.02
CA LEU A 233 -5.94 -17.12 13.68
C LEU A 233 -5.51 -18.42 13.00
N LEU A 234 -4.24 -18.81 13.13
CA LEU A 234 -3.74 -20.06 12.54
C LEU A 234 -4.34 -21.29 13.24
N LYS A 235 -4.49 -21.26 14.57
CA LYS A 235 -5.02 -22.37 15.34
C LYS A 235 -6.53 -22.57 15.13
N SER A 236 -7.31 -21.49 15.08
CA SER A 236 -8.77 -21.54 14.87
C SER A 236 -9.17 -21.79 13.43
N GLY A 237 -8.31 -21.45 12.46
CA GLY A 237 -8.65 -21.42 11.03
C GLY A 237 -9.44 -20.17 10.60
N ASP A 238 -9.70 -19.22 11.50
CA ASP A 238 -10.51 -18.03 11.21
C ASP A 238 -9.88 -17.11 10.14
N TRP A 239 -8.58 -17.29 9.85
CA TRP A 239 -7.90 -16.57 8.76
C TRP A 239 -8.62 -16.76 7.41
N GLU A 240 -9.23 -17.93 7.17
CA GLU A 240 -9.98 -18.22 5.94
C GLU A 240 -11.24 -17.35 5.84
N LYS A 241 -12.04 -17.31 6.91
CA LYS A 241 -13.24 -16.49 6.99
C LYS A 241 -12.92 -15.00 6.89
N VAL A 242 -11.86 -14.53 7.55
CA VAL A 242 -11.41 -13.14 7.46
C VAL A 242 -11.05 -12.81 6.02
N GLY A 243 -10.24 -13.65 5.36
CA GLY A 243 -9.85 -13.44 3.97
C GLY A 243 -11.04 -13.42 3.02
N MET A 244 -11.95 -14.40 3.13
CA MET A 244 -13.15 -14.47 2.27
C MET A 244 -14.04 -13.23 2.35
N ASN A 245 -14.17 -12.61 3.52
CA ASN A 245 -15.01 -11.42 3.73
C ASN A 245 -14.29 -10.10 3.36
N ALA A 246 -12.96 -10.11 3.26
CA ALA A 246 -12.16 -8.90 3.11
C ALA A 246 -12.49 -8.07 1.85
N PRO A 247 -12.68 -8.65 0.64
CA PRO A 247 -12.96 -7.88 -0.57
C PRO A 247 -14.26 -7.09 -0.48
N ASP A 248 -15.33 -7.73 -0.01
CA ASP A 248 -16.64 -7.08 0.11
C ASP A 248 -16.64 -6.00 1.18
N ALA A 249 -16.03 -6.27 2.34
CA ALA A 249 -15.90 -5.28 3.40
C ALA A 249 -15.10 -4.05 2.92
N TYR A 250 -14.03 -4.27 2.16
CA TYR A 250 -13.22 -3.17 1.62
C TYR A 250 -13.95 -2.38 0.55
N ARG A 251 -14.66 -3.05 -0.36
CA ARG A 251 -15.49 -2.41 -1.38
C ARG A 251 -16.55 -1.51 -0.73
N ILE A 252 -17.30 -2.03 0.25
CA ILE A 252 -18.31 -1.27 0.99
C ILE A 252 -17.67 -0.05 1.70
N HIS A 253 -16.50 -0.22 2.31
CA HIS A 253 -15.79 0.87 2.96
C HIS A 253 -15.40 1.98 1.98
N CYS A 254 -14.85 1.62 0.81
CA CYS A 254 -14.52 2.57 -0.24
C CYS A 254 -15.76 3.31 -0.78
N ASP A 255 -16.87 2.59 -1.01
CA ASP A 255 -18.12 3.18 -1.48
C ASP A 255 -18.70 4.18 -0.47
N ASN A 256 -18.67 3.85 0.82
CA ASN A 256 -19.13 4.73 1.88
C ASN A 256 -18.27 5.99 2.01
N ARG A 257 -16.94 5.86 1.89
CA ARG A 257 -16.02 7.00 1.88
C ARG A 257 -16.30 7.93 0.70
N PHE A 258 -16.55 7.37 -0.47
CA PHE A 258 -16.94 8.14 -1.66
C PHE A 258 -18.22 8.95 -1.44
N ARG A 259 -19.26 8.33 -0.86
CA ARG A 259 -20.56 8.97 -0.60
C ARG A 259 -20.48 10.05 0.47
N SER A 260 -19.59 9.91 1.45
CA SER A 260 -19.40 10.91 2.53
C SER A 260 -18.62 12.15 2.11
N GLY A 261 -18.11 12.21 0.87
CA GLY A 261 -17.32 13.33 0.36
C GLY A 261 -15.92 13.47 1.00
N LEU A 262 -15.49 12.49 1.75
CA LEU A 262 -14.14 12.42 2.32
C LEU A 262 -13.15 11.99 1.21
N ARG A 263 -12.82 12.96 0.34
CA ARG A 263 -11.76 12.88 -0.65
C ARG A 263 -10.60 13.78 -0.25
#